data_84e7a3de5c28991a747b17d5524ecd47
#
_entry.id   84e7a3de5c28991a747b17d5524ecd47
#
_cell.length_a   1.000
_cell.length_b   1.000
_cell.length_c   1.000
_cell.angle_alpha   90.00
_cell.angle_beta   90.00
_cell.angle_gamma   90.00
#
_symmetry.space_group_name_H-M   'P 1'
#
loop_
_entity.id
_entity.type
_entity.pdbx_description
1 polymer ?
#
loop_
_entity_poly.entity_id
_entity_poly.type
_entity_poly.pdbx_seq_one_letter_code
_entity_poly.pdbx_strand_id
1 'polypeptide(L)'
;EMASQVAENEDQKAALDKLVDYYKTGDLRTWDEYCILWAKSTDGDIDWINGFIETYGDAIGKRASYESIVQITDFEASKQMQVVTQNAQWFEDNSPLKESHKKKNVKGVSYKVVQVASESGDASPSTPIGVNLPNNNWIREEHGSKSVSLGNIIAAYDKASGPGMLEEFAHDEIEIELSKKH
;
A
#
# COMPACT_ATOMS: atom_id res chain seq x y z
N GLU A 1 -4.87 16.03 13.98
CA GLU A 1 -5.19 16.14 15.41
C GLU A 1 -6.53 15.48 15.73
N MET A 2 -7.64 15.79 15.04
CA MET A 2 -8.94 15.14 15.32
C MET A 2 -8.90 13.62 15.08
N ALA A 3 -8.29 13.15 14.02
CA ALA A 3 -8.16 11.72 13.75
C ALA A 3 -7.44 10.96 14.88
N SER A 4 -6.39 11.55 15.46
CA SER A 4 -5.69 10.96 16.61
C SER A 4 -6.58 10.77 17.85
N GLN A 5 -7.61 11.61 18.01
CA GLN A 5 -8.54 11.52 19.15
C GLN A 5 -9.57 10.39 19.01
N VAL A 6 -9.75 9.89 17.77
CA VAL A 6 -10.70 8.82 17.45
C VAL A 6 -10.01 7.59 16.84
N ALA A 7 -8.69 7.48 17.04
CA ALA A 7 -7.93 6.32 16.62
C ALA A 7 -8.47 5.03 17.25
N GLU A 8 -8.49 3.94 16.50
CA GLU A 8 -9.04 2.66 16.94
C GLU A 8 -8.17 1.97 17.99
N ASN A 9 -6.87 2.30 18.00
CA ASN A 9 -5.90 1.73 18.95
C ASN A 9 -4.71 2.68 19.18
N GLU A 10 -3.86 2.34 20.14
CA GLU A 10 -2.71 3.17 20.54
C GLU A 10 -1.63 3.27 19.44
N ASP A 11 -1.45 2.24 18.62
CA ASP A 11 -0.47 2.26 17.53
C ASP A 11 -0.90 3.24 16.43
N GLN A 12 -2.17 3.23 16.06
CA GLN A 12 -2.75 4.23 15.16
C GLN A 12 -2.61 5.64 15.73
N LYS A 13 -2.95 5.80 17.01
CA LYS A 13 -2.84 7.09 17.69
C LYS A 13 -1.41 7.61 17.66
N ALA A 14 -0.44 6.78 18.01
CA ALA A 14 0.98 7.16 18.00
C ALA A 14 1.46 7.58 16.60
N ALA A 15 1.06 6.86 15.55
CA ALA A 15 1.39 7.21 14.17
C ALA A 15 0.75 8.55 13.78
N LEU A 16 -0.52 8.77 14.10
CA LEU A 16 -1.22 10.03 13.79
C LEU A 16 -0.63 11.23 14.55
N ASP A 17 -0.28 11.06 15.82
CA ASP A 17 0.37 12.12 16.60
C ASP A 17 1.73 12.49 15.99
N LYS A 18 2.52 11.50 15.57
CA LYS A 18 3.80 11.72 14.90
C LYS A 18 3.64 12.42 13.54
N LEU A 19 2.60 12.07 12.79
CA LEU A 19 2.28 12.76 11.53
C LEU A 19 1.92 14.24 11.78
N VAL A 20 1.17 14.53 12.84
CA VAL A 20 0.88 15.91 13.27
C VAL A 20 2.15 16.68 13.61
N ASP A 21 3.07 16.06 14.34
CA ASP A 21 4.38 16.66 14.66
C ASP A 21 5.18 16.96 13.40
N TYR A 22 5.19 16.05 12.44
CA TYR A 22 5.83 16.29 11.15
C TYR A 22 5.23 17.50 10.42
N TYR A 23 3.91 17.62 10.36
CA TYR A 23 3.28 18.78 9.73
C TYR A 23 3.54 20.12 10.45
N LYS A 24 3.80 20.07 11.76
CA LYS A 24 4.17 21.27 12.54
C LYS A 24 5.63 21.69 12.33
N THR A 25 6.52 20.73 12.15
CA THR A 25 7.97 20.99 12.15
C THR A 25 8.60 20.95 10.76
N GLY A 26 8.06 20.13 9.84
CA GLY A 26 8.70 19.84 8.55
C GLY A 26 9.97 18.99 8.67
N ASP A 27 10.25 18.41 9.84
CA ASP A 27 11.47 17.63 10.08
C ASP A 27 11.35 16.23 9.44
N LEU A 28 12.26 15.90 8.54
CA LEU A 28 12.28 14.61 7.83
C LEU A 28 12.59 13.43 8.75
N ARG A 29 13.25 13.64 9.89
CA ARG A 29 13.42 12.56 10.88
C ARG A 29 12.08 12.20 11.54
N THR A 30 11.27 13.22 11.83
CA THR A 30 9.91 13.02 12.34
C THR A 30 9.04 12.29 11.30
N TRP A 31 9.24 12.55 10.01
CA TRP A 31 8.61 11.79 8.94
C TRP A 31 9.03 10.33 8.94
N ASP A 32 10.33 10.04 9.08
CA ASP A 32 10.81 8.65 9.14
C ASP A 32 10.23 7.91 10.35
N GLU A 33 10.17 8.57 11.52
CA GLU A 33 9.55 8.01 12.73
C GLU A 33 8.05 7.73 12.52
N TYR A 34 7.34 8.64 11.86
CA TYR A 34 5.95 8.41 11.44
C TYR A 34 5.83 7.17 10.55
N CYS A 35 6.65 7.06 9.52
CA CYS A 35 6.65 5.92 8.60
C CYS A 35 6.87 4.59 9.33
N ILE A 36 7.76 4.55 10.31
CA ILE A 36 8.03 3.35 11.14
C ILE A 36 6.79 2.98 11.97
N LEU A 37 6.19 3.94 12.65
CA LEU A 37 4.99 3.71 13.45
C LEU A 37 3.81 3.28 12.58
N TRP A 38 3.60 3.96 11.45
CA TRP A 38 2.55 3.62 10.51
C TRP A 38 2.70 2.22 9.92
N ALA A 39 3.93 1.82 9.53
CA ALA A 39 4.19 0.49 9.00
C ALA A 39 3.91 -0.62 10.02
N LYS A 40 4.10 -0.35 11.31
CA LYS A 40 3.83 -1.29 12.41
C LYS A 40 2.36 -1.34 12.82
N SER A 41 1.61 -0.28 12.60
CA SER A 41 0.19 -0.19 12.92
C SER A 41 -0.65 -0.98 11.91
N THR A 42 -0.70 -2.31 12.09
CA THR A 42 -1.40 -3.22 11.17
C THR A 42 -2.79 -3.62 11.62
N ASP A 43 -3.14 -3.35 12.88
CA ASP A 43 -4.44 -3.64 13.45
C ASP A 43 -5.40 -2.47 13.25
N GLY A 44 -6.68 -2.77 13.10
CA GLY A 44 -7.74 -1.82 12.88
C GLY A 44 -8.42 -1.99 11.52
N ASP A 45 -9.60 -1.42 11.43
CA ASP A 45 -10.48 -1.50 10.28
C ASP A 45 -10.21 -0.37 9.30
N ILE A 46 -9.78 0.78 9.81
CA ILE A 46 -9.48 2.00 9.06
C ILE A 46 -7.96 2.19 9.00
N ASP A 47 -7.47 2.52 7.84
CA ASP A 47 -6.07 2.92 7.64
C ASP A 47 -6.03 4.14 6.71
N TRP A 48 -4.86 4.75 6.59
CA TRP A 48 -4.69 5.96 5.78
C TRP A 48 -3.31 5.98 5.11
N ILE A 49 -3.24 6.70 4.01
CA ILE A 49 -2.02 7.20 3.41
C ILE A 49 -2.13 8.71 3.45
N ASN A 50 -1.13 9.41 3.94
CA ASN A 50 -1.19 10.87 4.03
C ASN A 50 0.21 11.45 4.13
N GLY A 51 0.56 12.30 3.18
CA GLY A 51 1.85 13.00 3.20
C GLY A 51 2.32 13.50 1.85
N PHE A 52 3.54 13.99 1.82
CA PHE A 52 4.29 14.30 0.62
C PHE A 52 5.15 13.08 0.28
N ILE A 53 4.69 12.21 -0.61
CA ILE A 53 5.21 10.85 -0.75
C ILE A 53 5.97 10.66 -2.06
N GLU A 54 5.31 10.95 -3.19
CA GLU A 54 5.86 10.60 -4.49
C GLU A 54 6.56 11.78 -5.16
N THR A 55 7.72 11.50 -5.77
CA THR A 55 8.59 12.54 -6.35
C THR A 55 8.66 12.49 -7.88
N TYR A 56 7.99 11.56 -8.54
CA TYR A 56 8.09 11.41 -10.00
C TYR A 56 7.43 12.55 -10.79
N GLY A 57 6.63 13.40 -10.18
CA GLY A 57 6.15 14.64 -10.76
C GLY A 57 7.19 15.78 -10.82
N ASP A 58 8.33 15.62 -10.14
CA ASP A 58 9.42 16.59 -10.13
C ASP A 58 10.55 16.15 -11.06
N ALA A 59 10.97 17.04 -11.95
CA ALA A 59 12.00 16.77 -12.95
C ALA A 59 13.36 16.32 -12.36
N ILE A 60 13.65 16.69 -11.11
CA ILE A 60 14.87 16.31 -10.41
C ILE A 60 14.64 15.31 -9.26
N GLY A 61 13.40 14.83 -9.10
CA GLY A 61 13.04 13.78 -8.16
C GLY A 61 13.24 14.14 -6.68
N LYS A 62 13.15 15.43 -6.32
CA LYS A 62 13.40 15.91 -4.95
C LYS A 62 12.16 16.45 -4.25
N ARG A 63 11.21 16.96 -5.01
CA ARG A 63 9.99 17.57 -4.49
C ARG A 63 8.84 16.59 -4.59
N ALA A 64 8.35 16.17 -3.45
CA ALA A 64 7.20 15.28 -3.40
C ALA A 64 5.88 16.04 -3.52
N SER A 65 4.90 15.42 -4.16
CA SER A 65 3.51 15.86 -4.19
C SER A 65 2.75 15.32 -2.97
N TYR A 66 1.73 16.08 -2.57
CA TYR A 66 0.84 15.68 -1.49
C TYR A 66 -0.21 14.71 -2.00
N GLU A 67 -0.42 13.65 -1.24
CA GLU A 67 -1.52 12.71 -1.45
C GLU A 67 -2.13 12.24 -0.13
N SER A 68 -3.40 11.90 -0.19
CA SER A 68 -4.12 11.33 0.94
C SER A 68 -5.18 10.34 0.48
N ILE A 69 -5.20 9.19 1.13
CA ILE A 69 -6.21 8.15 0.96
C ILE A 69 -6.68 7.73 2.34
N VAL A 70 -7.97 7.64 2.56
CA VAL A 70 -8.57 6.98 3.72
C VAL A 70 -9.24 5.71 3.24
N GLN A 71 -8.97 4.60 3.89
CA GLN A 71 -9.34 3.27 3.42
C GLN A 71 -9.89 2.41 4.56
N ILE A 72 -10.82 1.52 4.22
CA ILE A 72 -11.45 0.58 5.13
C ILE A 72 -11.06 -0.84 4.69
N THR A 73 -10.67 -1.68 5.63
CA THR A 73 -10.24 -3.06 5.35
C THR A 73 -11.41 -3.90 4.79
N ASP A 74 -11.19 -4.54 3.66
CA ASP A 74 -12.04 -5.63 3.17
C ASP A 74 -11.56 -6.94 3.80
N PHE A 75 -12.27 -7.40 4.82
CA PHE A 75 -11.86 -8.57 5.63
C PHE A 75 -11.86 -9.88 4.83
N GLU A 76 -12.85 -10.07 3.97
CA GLU A 76 -12.97 -11.30 3.20
C GLU A 76 -11.87 -11.40 2.14
N ALA A 77 -11.67 -10.35 1.36
CA ALA A 77 -10.61 -10.30 0.36
C ALA A 77 -9.22 -10.31 1.01
N SER A 78 -9.03 -9.61 2.14
CA SER A 78 -7.76 -9.59 2.86
C SER A 78 -7.37 -10.96 3.43
N LYS A 79 -8.34 -11.76 3.86
CA LYS A 79 -8.10 -13.12 4.33
C LYS A 79 -7.47 -14.01 3.25
N GLN A 80 -7.86 -13.85 2.01
CA GLN A 80 -7.25 -14.58 0.88
C GLN A 80 -5.79 -14.17 0.70
N MET A 81 -5.46 -12.88 0.92
CA MET A 81 -4.10 -12.36 0.80
C MET A 81 -3.16 -12.73 1.94
N GLN A 82 -3.67 -13.25 3.05
CA GLN A 82 -2.83 -13.78 4.14
C GLN A 82 -1.91 -14.90 3.66
N VAL A 83 -2.32 -15.69 2.70
CA VAL A 83 -1.50 -16.75 2.10
C VAL A 83 -0.24 -16.16 1.46
N VAL A 84 -0.35 -15.03 0.78
CA VAL A 84 0.79 -14.32 0.18
C VAL A 84 1.74 -13.82 1.26
N THR A 85 1.21 -13.18 2.30
CA THR A 85 2.00 -12.67 3.42
C THR A 85 2.75 -13.80 4.15
N GLN A 86 2.08 -14.90 4.41
CA GLN A 86 2.67 -16.06 5.10
C GLN A 86 3.76 -16.75 4.28
N ASN A 87 3.73 -16.63 2.96
CA ASN A 87 4.69 -17.22 2.05
C ASN A 87 5.69 -16.19 1.48
N ALA A 88 5.77 -14.98 2.04
CA ALA A 88 6.62 -13.91 1.52
C ALA A 88 8.11 -14.33 1.41
N GLN A 89 8.64 -15.08 2.40
CA GLN A 89 10.01 -15.61 2.34
C GLN A 89 10.18 -16.62 1.21
N TRP A 90 9.18 -17.49 0.99
CA TRP A 90 9.23 -18.45 -0.11
C TRP A 90 9.29 -17.75 -1.48
N PHE A 91 8.52 -16.68 -1.67
CA PHE A 91 8.57 -15.89 -2.90
C PHE A 91 9.94 -15.22 -3.09
N GLU A 92 10.53 -14.68 -2.03
CA GLU A 92 11.88 -14.10 -2.08
C GLU A 92 12.92 -15.13 -2.47
N ASP A 93 12.91 -16.30 -1.81
CA ASP A 93 13.88 -17.38 -2.02
C ASP A 93 13.79 -17.97 -3.44
N ASN A 94 12.58 -18.05 -4.00
CA ASN A 94 12.32 -18.59 -5.33
C ASN A 94 12.26 -17.52 -6.44
N SER A 95 12.55 -16.26 -6.11
CA SER A 95 12.62 -15.19 -7.11
C SER A 95 13.78 -15.39 -8.07
N PRO A 96 13.70 -14.90 -9.33
CA PRO A 96 14.79 -15.01 -10.32
C PRO A 96 15.95 -14.06 -10.05
N LEU A 97 16.04 -13.50 -8.83
CA LEU A 97 17.13 -12.60 -8.44
C LEU A 97 18.41 -13.38 -8.14
N LYS A 98 19.55 -12.70 -8.30
CA LYS A 98 20.83 -13.24 -7.83
C LYS A 98 20.81 -13.41 -6.33
N GLU A 99 21.41 -14.49 -5.80
CA GLU A 99 21.46 -14.79 -4.37
C GLU A 99 21.97 -13.63 -3.50
N SER A 100 22.93 -12.85 -4.03
CA SER A 100 23.47 -11.68 -3.34
C SER A 100 22.47 -10.52 -3.18
N HIS A 101 21.36 -10.56 -3.91
CA HIS A 101 20.30 -9.53 -3.89
C HIS A 101 19.04 -9.99 -3.14
N LYS A 102 18.97 -11.27 -2.77
CA LYS A 102 17.85 -11.81 -2.00
C LYS A 102 17.93 -11.43 -0.54
N LYS A 103 16.79 -11.12 0.05
CA LYS A 103 16.67 -10.84 1.49
C LYS A 103 16.68 -12.14 2.27
N LYS A 104 17.63 -12.28 3.20
CA LYS A 104 17.74 -13.46 4.06
C LYS A 104 16.54 -13.61 4.99
N ASN A 105 15.92 -12.50 5.40
CA ASN A 105 14.73 -12.47 6.21
C ASN A 105 13.79 -11.39 5.66
N VAL A 106 12.65 -11.79 5.17
CA VAL A 106 11.58 -10.87 4.78
C VAL A 106 10.81 -10.50 6.03
N LYS A 107 10.90 -9.23 6.44
CA LYS A 107 10.25 -8.71 7.64
C LYS A 107 9.01 -7.90 7.28
N GLY A 108 7.97 -8.04 8.09
CA GLY A 108 6.89 -7.06 8.26
C GLY A 108 6.15 -6.68 6.98
N VAL A 109 5.99 -7.61 6.03
CA VAL A 109 5.12 -7.38 4.89
C VAL A 109 3.68 -7.65 5.32
N SER A 110 2.87 -6.61 5.44
CA SER A 110 1.42 -6.77 5.53
C SER A 110 0.80 -6.55 4.15
N TYR A 111 -0.16 -7.39 3.79
CA TYR A 111 -0.91 -7.22 2.55
C TYR A 111 -2.40 -7.28 2.85
N LYS A 112 -3.11 -6.21 2.53
CA LYS A 112 -4.56 -6.09 2.72
C LYS A 112 -5.24 -5.67 1.41
N VAL A 113 -6.47 -6.12 1.24
CA VAL A 113 -7.40 -5.50 0.29
C VAL A 113 -8.24 -4.49 1.06
N VAL A 114 -8.40 -3.32 0.49
CA VAL A 114 -9.11 -2.21 1.14
C VAL A 114 -10.11 -1.56 0.18
N GLN A 115 -11.09 -0.88 0.77
CA GLN A 115 -12.04 -0.03 0.06
C GLN A 115 -11.68 1.42 0.32
N VAL A 116 -11.37 2.18 -0.72
CA VAL A 116 -11.11 3.62 -0.60
C VAL A 116 -12.39 4.34 -0.24
N ALA A 117 -12.37 5.05 0.89
CA ALA A 117 -13.48 5.85 1.38
C ALA A 117 -13.36 7.34 0.99
N SER A 118 -12.13 7.84 0.91
CA SER A 118 -11.83 9.23 0.53
C SER A 118 -10.42 9.36 0.00
N GLU A 119 -10.21 10.27 -0.91
CA GLU A 119 -8.92 10.57 -1.51
C GLU A 119 -8.77 12.06 -1.80
N SER A 120 -7.53 12.55 -1.80
CA SER A 120 -7.21 13.93 -2.16
C SER A 120 -5.76 14.09 -2.60
N GLY A 121 -5.42 15.25 -3.14
CA GLY A 121 -4.10 15.51 -3.71
C GLY A 121 -3.89 14.68 -4.98
N ASP A 122 -2.68 14.21 -5.21
CA ASP A 122 -2.32 13.45 -6.41
C ASP A 122 -2.99 12.06 -6.48
N ALA A 123 -3.52 11.56 -5.39
CA ALA A 123 -4.34 10.35 -5.40
C ALA A 123 -5.69 10.54 -6.11
N SER A 124 -6.14 11.77 -6.35
CA SER A 124 -7.41 12.09 -7.01
C SER A 124 -7.18 13.05 -8.18
N PRO A 125 -7.74 12.82 -9.40
CA PRO A 125 -8.68 11.73 -9.76
C PRO A 125 -7.99 10.47 -10.30
N SER A 126 -6.67 10.40 -10.33
CA SER A 126 -5.89 9.27 -10.87
C SER A 126 -5.50 8.31 -9.76
N THR A 127 -6.50 7.75 -9.09
CA THR A 127 -6.28 6.83 -7.95
C THR A 127 -5.46 5.62 -8.37
N PRO A 128 -4.40 5.27 -7.62
CA PRO A 128 -3.65 4.05 -7.86
C PRO A 128 -4.52 2.81 -7.58
N ILE A 129 -4.23 1.69 -8.22
CA ILE A 129 -4.91 0.41 -7.94
C ILE A 129 -4.32 -0.32 -6.73
N GLY A 130 -3.17 0.10 -6.29
CA GLY A 130 -2.48 -0.45 -5.12
C GLY A 130 -1.26 0.38 -4.75
N VAL A 131 -0.81 0.22 -3.53
CA VAL A 131 0.38 0.92 -3.00
C VAL A 131 1.23 -0.02 -2.17
N ASN A 132 2.52 0.28 -2.09
CA ASN A 132 3.47 -0.38 -1.20
C ASN A 132 4.35 0.68 -0.55
N LEU A 133 4.12 0.98 0.70
CA LEU A 133 4.76 2.07 1.44
C LEU A 133 5.32 1.60 2.80
N PRO A 134 6.29 2.30 3.37
CA PRO A 134 6.95 3.52 2.89
C PRO A 134 7.93 3.25 1.74
N ASN A 135 8.31 4.32 1.02
CA ASN A 135 9.29 4.23 -0.08
C ASN A 135 10.74 4.13 0.41
N ASN A 136 10.99 4.43 1.66
CA ASN A 136 12.33 4.47 2.26
C ASN A 136 12.90 3.05 2.43
N ASN A 137 13.95 2.70 1.67
CA ASN A 137 14.49 1.34 1.63
C ASN A 137 14.95 0.83 3.00
N TRP A 138 15.63 1.65 3.80
CA TRP A 138 16.09 1.22 5.11
C TRP A 138 14.95 0.95 6.08
N ILE A 139 13.86 1.75 6.02
CA ILE A 139 12.65 1.50 6.84
C ILE A 139 12.00 0.18 6.43
N ARG A 140 11.89 -0.08 5.12
CA ARG A 140 11.33 -1.34 4.60
C ARG A 140 12.15 -2.55 5.01
N GLU A 141 13.46 -2.41 5.05
CA GLU A 141 14.39 -3.48 5.43
C GLU A 141 14.33 -3.79 6.92
N GLU A 142 14.32 -2.76 7.76
CA GLU A 142 14.42 -2.91 9.23
C GLU A 142 13.07 -3.03 9.92
N HIS A 143 12.03 -2.36 9.41
CA HIS A 143 10.72 -2.21 10.06
C HIS A 143 9.55 -2.77 9.25
N GLY A 144 9.76 -3.05 7.95
CA GLY A 144 8.74 -3.60 7.07
C GLY A 144 7.99 -2.57 6.24
N SER A 145 6.92 -3.02 5.59
CA SER A 145 6.08 -2.21 4.71
C SER A 145 4.64 -2.68 4.73
N LYS A 146 3.72 -1.79 4.36
CA LYS A 146 2.34 -2.13 4.07
C LYS A 146 2.13 -2.17 2.56
N SER A 147 1.51 -3.26 2.08
CA SER A 147 0.98 -3.39 0.73
C SER A 147 -0.53 -3.43 0.79
N VAL A 148 -1.19 -2.65 -0.03
CA VAL A 148 -2.64 -2.67 -0.13
C VAL A 148 -3.07 -2.70 -1.60
N SER A 149 -4.13 -3.46 -1.89
CA SER A 149 -4.88 -3.37 -3.14
C SER A 149 -6.17 -2.61 -2.90
N LEU A 150 -6.46 -1.64 -3.74
CA LEU A 150 -7.62 -0.77 -3.63
C LEU A 150 -8.79 -1.41 -4.39
N GLY A 151 -9.52 -2.32 -3.74
CA GLY A 151 -10.49 -3.22 -4.36
C GLY A 151 -11.59 -2.52 -5.15
N ASN A 152 -12.20 -1.46 -4.59
CA ASN A 152 -13.22 -0.70 -5.30
C ASN A 152 -12.65 0.10 -6.48
N ILE A 153 -11.39 0.51 -6.44
CA ILE A 153 -10.74 1.21 -7.54
C ILE A 153 -10.42 0.23 -8.66
N ILE A 154 -9.88 -0.96 -8.33
CA ILE A 154 -9.66 -2.04 -9.30
C ILE A 154 -10.99 -2.38 -10.02
N ALA A 155 -12.05 -2.63 -9.26
CA ALA A 155 -13.36 -2.93 -9.82
C ALA A 155 -13.93 -1.79 -10.69
N ALA A 156 -13.64 -0.54 -10.36
CA ALA A 156 -14.05 0.62 -11.16
C ALA A 156 -13.29 0.68 -12.49
N TYR A 157 -11.99 0.43 -12.48
CA TYR A 157 -11.18 0.35 -13.70
C TYR A 157 -11.61 -0.81 -14.59
N ASP A 158 -11.81 -2.01 -14.04
CA ASP A 158 -12.28 -3.17 -14.79
C ASP A 158 -13.62 -2.90 -15.47
N LYS A 159 -14.54 -2.26 -14.75
CA LYS A 159 -15.84 -1.88 -15.29
C LYS A 159 -15.76 -0.81 -16.38
N ALA A 160 -14.79 0.12 -16.27
CA ALA A 160 -14.59 1.20 -17.23
C ALA A 160 -13.76 0.79 -18.44
N SER A 161 -12.94 -0.26 -18.30
CA SER A 161 -12.15 -0.83 -19.38
C SER A 161 -13.06 -1.53 -20.38
N GLY A 162 -12.81 -1.31 -21.67
CA GLY A 162 -13.38 -2.15 -22.73
C GLY A 162 -12.77 -3.55 -22.71
N PRO A 163 -13.04 -4.38 -23.72
CA PRO A 163 -12.43 -5.69 -23.84
C PRO A 163 -10.92 -5.60 -23.66
N GLY A 164 -10.39 -6.37 -22.71
CA GLY A 164 -8.98 -6.40 -22.42
C GLY A 164 -8.19 -7.14 -23.51
N MET A 165 -6.85 -7.05 -23.44
CA MET A 165 -5.98 -7.74 -24.39
C MET A 165 -6.23 -9.26 -24.41
N LEU A 166 -6.59 -9.85 -23.27
CA LEU A 166 -6.95 -11.28 -23.20
C LEU A 166 -8.23 -11.58 -23.96
N GLU A 167 -9.28 -10.77 -23.77
CA GLU A 167 -10.56 -10.92 -24.47
C GLU A 167 -10.45 -10.68 -25.98
N GLU A 168 -9.54 -9.78 -26.39
CA GLU A 168 -9.35 -9.44 -27.80
C GLU A 168 -8.41 -10.42 -28.53
N PHE A 169 -7.39 -10.96 -27.86
CA PHE A 169 -6.32 -11.72 -28.51
C PHE A 169 -6.13 -13.14 -27.99
N ALA A 170 -6.69 -13.50 -26.83
CA ALA A 170 -6.58 -14.86 -26.33
C ALA A 170 -7.69 -15.76 -26.87
N HIS A 171 -7.40 -17.05 -26.98
CA HIS A 171 -8.42 -18.05 -27.31
C HIS A 171 -9.38 -18.22 -26.13
N ASP A 172 -10.69 -18.37 -26.41
CA ASP A 172 -11.77 -18.47 -25.42
C ASP A 172 -11.48 -19.50 -24.30
N GLU A 173 -10.83 -20.62 -24.64
CA GLU A 173 -10.45 -21.66 -23.67
C GLU A 173 -9.43 -21.16 -22.64
N ILE A 174 -8.52 -20.26 -23.04
CA ILE A 174 -7.50 -19.65 -22.16
C ILE A 174 -8.17 -18.67 -21.22
N GLU A 175 -9.10 -17.88 -21.70
CA GLU A 175 -9.87 -16.92 -20.91
C GLU A 175 -10.69 -17.62 -19.83
N ILE A 176 -11.42 -18.69 -20.20
CA ILE A 176 -12.20 -19.51 -19.26
C ILE A 176 -11.31 -20.16 -18.20
N GLU A 177 -10.13 -20.64 -18.56
CA GLU A 177 -9.19 -21.27 -17.62
C GLU A 177 -8.60 -20.25 -16.63
N LEU A 178 -8.27 -19.04 -17.08
CA LEU A 178 -7.79 -17.97 -16.22
C LEU A 178 -8.87 -17.44 -15.30
N SER A 179 -10.09 -17.25 -15.80
CA SER A 179 -11.23 -16.77 -15.01
C SER A 179 -11.66 -17.74 -13.90
N LYS A 180 -11.38 -19.04 -14.05
CA LYS A 180 -11.63 -20.05 -13.00
C LYS A 180 -10.60 -20.08 -11.87
N LYS A 181 -9.45 -19.41 -12.04
CA LYS A 181 -8.33 -19.41 -11.08
C LYS A 181 -8.30 -18.14 -10.22
N HIS A 182 -9.16 -17.20 -10.49
CA HIS A 182 -9.34 -15.95 -9.76
C HIS A 182 -10.76 -15.86 -9.19
#